data_006b1a6b50b459bb31b35c346d25b7d7
#
_entry.id   006b1a6b50b459bb31b35c346d25b7d7
#
_cell.length_a   1.000
_cell.length_b   1.000
_cell.length_c   1.000
_cell.angle_alpha   90.00
_cell.angle_beta   90.00
_cell.angle_gamma   90.00
#
_symmetry.space_group_name_H-M   'P 1'
#
loop_
_entity.id
_entity.type
_entity.pdbx_description
1 polymer ?
#
loop_
_entity_poly.entity_id
_entity_poly.type
_entity_poly.pdbx_seq_one_letter_code
_entity_poly.pdbx_strand_id
1 'polypeptide(L)'
;MSEHAHASDAMFGADFWDERYRSAQRVWSGNPNPQLVAEAAGRPPGRALDVGCGEGADAIWLARAGWTVVGADISGVALERAAQHARDTDPAAAARIEWRQVDLIARPPEQGSFDLVSAQFMQLPPEQRDPLFTALAAAVAPGGMLLVVGHHPSDLATGVPRPPMPERFYAPDEIAALLDDSWRVAVSEARPRPATTPEGAEVTVHDTILVAIRPG
;
A
#
# COMPACT_ATOMS: atom_id res chain seq x y z
N MET A 1 -29.19 -9.92 10.55
CA MET A 1 -27.75 -9.70 10.71
C MET A 1 -27.05 -9.26 9.38
N SER A 2 -27.82 -8.78 8.41
CA SER A 2 -27.34 -8.50 7.03
C SER A 2 -27.12 -7.00 6.70
N GLU A 3 -27.66 -6.09 7.49
CA GLU A 3 -27.59 -4.64 7.17
C GLU A 3 -26.30 -3.94 7.64
N HIS A 4 -25.62 -4.46 8.67
CA HIS A 4 -24.38 -3.85 9.17
C HIS A 4 -23.16 -4.18 8.30
N ALA A 5 -23.16 -5.32 7.59
CA ALA A 5 -22.09 -5.69 6.67
C ALA A 5 -22.09 -4.80 5.41
N HIS A 6 -23.26 -4.47 4.87
CA HIS A 6 -23.36 -3.61 3.67
C HIS A 6 -23.01 -2.13 3.91
N ALA A 7 -23.17 -1.63 5.13
CA ALA A 7 -22.79 -0.26 5.48
C ALA A 7 -21.27 -0.07 5.61
N SER A 8 -20.52 -1.11 6.02
CA SER A 8 -19.06 -1.06 6.13
C SER A 8 -18.37 -1.14 4.76
N ASP A 9 -18.92 -1.89 3.81
CA ASP A 9 -18.40 -2.04 2.46
C ASP A 9 -18.56 -0.75 1.62
N ALA A 10 -19.64 0.00 1.82
CA ALA A 10 -19.85 1.29 1.16
C ALA A 10 -18.90 2.39 1.65
N MET A 11 -18.37 2.28 2.87
CA MET A 11 -17.60 3.34 3.54
C MET A 11 -16.16 3.50 3.00
N PHE A 12 -15.66 2.58 2.14
CA PHE A 12 -14.31 2.68 1.53
C PHE A 12 -14.30 2.25 0.06
N GLY A 13 -15.45 2.27 -0.59
CA GLY A 13 -15.60 2.02 -2.02
C GLY A 13 -15.06 3.19 -2.87
N ALA A 14 -15.17 3.04 -4.19
CA ALA A 14 -14.69 4.02 -5.17
C ALA A 14 -15.27 5.41 -4.92
N ASP A 15 -16.58 5.53 -4.66
CA ASP A 15 -17.26 6.81 -4.45
C ASP A 15 -16.72 7.55 -3.22
N PHE A 16 -16.46 6.82 -2.12
CA PHE A 16 -15.86 7.40 -0.91
C PHE A 16 -14.47 7.99 -1.20
N TRP A 17 -13.60 7.22 -1.87
CA TRP A 17 -12.25 7.68 -2.18
C TRP A 17 -12.26 8.80 -3.20
N ASP A 18 -13.10 8.72 -4.23
CA ASP A 18 -13.26 9.78 -5.22
C ASP A 18 -13.68 11.11 -4.58
N GLU A 19 -14.65 11.07 -3.66
CA GLU A 19 -15.09 12.28 -2.93
C GLU A 19 -13.96 12.82 -2.03
N ARG A 20 -13.25 11.94 -1.32
CA ARG A 20 -12.10 12.33 -0.51
C ARG A 20 -11.02 13.02 -1.35
N TYR A 21 -10.70 12.49 -2.52
CA TYR A 21 -9.75 13.13 -3.42
C TYR A 21 -10.29 14.42 -3.99
N ARG A 22 -11.56 14.55 -4.31
CA ARG A 22 -12.16 15.83 -4.77
C ARG A 22 -12.18 16.89 -3.69
N SER A 23 -12.34 16.53 -2.41
CA SER A 23 -12.48 17.46 -1.29
C SER A 23 -11.19 18.22 -0.93
N ALA A 24 -10.02 17.80 -1.41
CA ALA A 24 -8.74 18.43 -1.15
C ALA A 24 -7.91 18.54 -2.42
N GLN A 25 -7.08 19.58 -2.52
CA GLN A 25 -6.17 19.75 -3.65
C GLN A 25 -5.08 18.66 -3.65
N ARG A 26 -4.66 18.20 -2.48
CA ARG A 26 -3.76 17.06 -2.24
C ARG A 26 -4.19 16.36 -0.96
N VAL A 27 -4.30 15.04 -1.00
CA VAL A 27 -4.67 14.23 0.16
C VAL A 27 -3.43 13.73 0.91
N TRP A 28 -2.38 13.37 0.17
CA TRP A 28 -1.15 12.81 0.73
C TRP A 28 0.04 13.75 0.58
N SER A 29 1.18 13.41 1.20
CA SER A 29 2.40 14.24 1.20
C SER A 29 2.98 14.49 -0.19
N GLY A 30 2.73 13.60 -1.14
CA GLY A 30 3.35 13.58 -2.47
C GLY A 30 4.80 13.08 -2.47
N ASN A 31 5.30 12.64 -1.32
CA ASN A 31 6.61 11.97 -1.21
C ASN A 31 6.41 10.46 -1.21
N PRO A 32 7.37 9.69 -1.76
CA PRO A 32 7.33 8.23 -1.67
C PRO A 32 7.41 7.80 -0.21
N ASN A 33 6.80 6.64 0.08
CA ASN A 33 6.88 6.04 1.40
C ASN A 33 8.35 5.72 1.75
N PRO A 34 8.88 6.21 2.88
CA PRO A 34 10.28 5.98 3.25
C PRO A 34 10.61 4.50 3.44
N GLN A 35 9.63 3.67 3.81
CA GLN A 35 9.82 2.23 3.95
C GLN A 35 9.97 1.56 2.57
N LEU A 36 9.18 1.97 1.57
CA LEU A 36 9.37 1.52 0.19
C LEU A 36 10.77 1.90 -0.31
N VAL A 37 11.18 3.16 -0.09
CA VAL A 37 12.51 3.62 -0.49
C VAL A 37 13.60 2.78 0.17
N ALA A 38 13.50 2.52 1.48
CA ALA A 38 14.49 1.74 2.21
C ALA A 38 14.62 0.30 1.71
N GLU A 39 13.49 -0.37 1.42
CA GLU A 39 13.47 -1.80 1.09
C GLU A 39 13.66 -2.08 -0.42
N ALA A 40 13.29 -1.14 -1.29
CA ALA A 40 13.39 -1.30 -2.74
C ALA A 40 14.63 -0.63 -3.35
N ALA A 41 15.30 0.31 -2.63
CA ALA A 41 16.51 0.95 -3.13
C ALA A 41 17.63 -0.09 -3.39
N GLY A 42 18.26 0.02 -4.57
CA GLY A 42 19.36 -0.88 -4.95
C GLY A 42 18.91 -2.26 -5.44
N ARG A 43 17.62 -2.57 -5.45
CA ARG A 43 17.13 -3.79 -6.13
C ARG A 43 17.16 -3.62 -7.64
N PRO A 44 17.48 -4.67 -8.39
CA PRO A 44 17.34 -4.65 -9.85
C PRO A 44 15.90 -4.31 -10.22
N PRO A 45 15.67 -3.30 -11.08
CA PRO A 45 14.32 -2.96 -11.49
C PRO A 45 13.73 -4.05 -12.39
N GLY A 46 12.45 -4.30 -12.21
CA GLY A 46 11.62 -5.23 -12.95
C GLY A 46 10.22 -4.67 -13.11
N ARG A 47 9.20 -5.52 -12.98
CA ARG A 47 7.79 -5.12 -13.00
C ARG A 47 7.27 -4.99 -11.58
N ALA A 48 6.72 -3.82 -11.23
CA ALA A 48 6.18 -3.54 -9.90
C ALA A 48 4.65 -3.32 -9.94
N LEU A 49 3.97 -3.76 -8.88
CA LEU A 49 2.58 -3.41 -8.58
C LEU A 49 2.59 -2.51 -7.35
N ASP A 50 2.05 -1.30 -7.49
CA ASP A 50 1.78 -0.36 -6.40
C ASP A 50 0.28 -0.42 -6.08
N VAL A 51 -0.06 -0.99 -4.93
CA VAL A 51 -1.43 -1.34 -4.50
C VAL A 51 -2.04 -0.19 -3.71
N GLY A 52 -3.17 0.34 -4.16
CA GLY A 52 -3.76 1.53 -3.56
C GLY A 52 -2.86 2.75 -3.77
N CYS A 53 -2.36 2.95 -4.99
CA CYS A 53 -1.31 3.90 -5.31
C CYS A 53 -1.69 5.38 -5.10
N GLY A 54 -2.96 5.69 -4.89
CA GLY A 54 -3.46 7.03 -4.64
C GLY A 54 -3.00 8.05 -5.69
N GLU A 55 -2.39 9.15 -5.23
CA GLU A 55 -1.84 10.22 -6.09
C GLU A 55 -0.47 9.87 -6.69
N GLY A 56 -0.01 8.60 -6.58
CA GLY A 56 1.06 8.00 -7.37
C GLY A 56 2.50 8.28 -6.92
N ALA A 57 2.73 8.77 -5.70
CA ALA A 57 4.08 9.12 -5.24
C ALA A 57 5.05 7.94 -5.27
N ASP A 58 4.62 6.76 -4.81
CA ASP A 58 5.39 5.52 -4.79
C ASP A 58 5.63 4.98 -6.20
N ALA A 59 4.58 4.93 -7.03
CA ALA A 59 4.67 4.52 -8.43
C ALA A 59 5.65 5.39 -9.24
N ILE A 60 5.61 6.72 -9.06
CA ILE A 60 6.52 7.66 -9.74
C ILE A 60 7.97 7.44 -9.27
N TRP A 61 8.18 7.24 -7.97
CA TRP A 61 9.52 6.96 -7.44
C TRP A 61 10.09 5.64 -8.00
N LEU A 62 9.30 4.57 -8.02
CA LEU A 62 9.69 3.30 -8.62
C LEU A 62 10.04 3.45 -10.10
N ALA A 63 9.21 4.17 -10.86
CA ALA A 63 9.45 4.41 -12.30
C ALA A 63 10.75 5.19 -12.55
N ARG A 64 11.08 6.18 -11.72
CA ARG A 64 12.36 6.90 -11.72
C ARG A 64 13.54 5.98 -11.42
N ALA A 65 13.34 4.99 -10.54
CA ALA A 65 14.33 3.97 -10.24
C ALA A 65 14.46 2.89 -11.34
N GLY A 66 13.70 3.02 -12.44
CA GLY A 66 13.78 2.16 -13.63
C GLY A 66 12.75 1.04 -13.70
N TRP A 67 11.85 0.92 -12.71
CA TRP A 67 10.79 -0.09 -12.71
C TRP A 67 9.73 0.19 -13.78
N THR A 68 9.15 -0.87 -14.33
CA THR A 68 7.87 -0.81 -15.05
C THR A 68 6.75 -1.00 -14.04
N VAL A 69 5.89 -0.01 -13.87
CA VAL A 69 4.96 0.03 -12.73
C VAL A 69 3.52 -0.09 -13.20
N VAL A 70 2.75 -0.90 -12.50
CA VAL A 70 1.29 -0.83 -12.51
C VAL A 70 0.87 -0.14 -11.22
N GLY A 71 0.37 1.10 -11.31
CA GLY A 71 -0.25 1.81 -10.20
C GLY A 71 -1.75 1.49 -10.20
N ALA A 72 -2.19 0.73 -9.21
CA ALA A 72 -3.58 0.28 -9.09
C ALA A 72 -4.29 0.99 -7.95
N ASP A 73 -5.45 1.57 -8.23
CA ASP A 73 -6.31 2.19 -7.22
C ASP A 73 -7.79 2.01 -7.58
N ILE A 74 -8.66 2.05 -6.57
CA ILE A 74 -10.10 2.00 -6.79
C ILE A 74 -10.66 3.35 -7.26
N SER A 75 -9.98 4.47 -6.91
CA SER A 75 -10.36 5.83 -7.25
C SER A 75 -9.86 6.26 -8.62
N GLY A 76 -10.79 6.54 -9.52
CA GLY A 76 -10.47 7.15 -10.83
C GLY A 76 -9.88 8.55 -10.67
N VAL A 77 -10.39 9.34 -9.72
CA VAL A 77 -9.92 10.70 -9.43
C VAL A 77 -8.46 10.71 -8.97
N ALA A 78 -8.07 9.76 -8.10
CA ALA A 78 -6.69 9.63 -7.68
C ALA A 78 -5.77 9.33 -8.85
N LEU A 79 -6.15 8.37 -9.70
CA LEU A 79 -5.36 7.96 -10.86
C LEU A 79 -5.21 9.06 -11.91
N GLU A 80 -6.25 9.86 -12.15
CA GLU A 80 -6.16 11.03 -13.05
C GLU A 80 -5.13 12.03 -12.56
N ARG A 81 -5.13 12.33 -11.23
CA ARG A 81 -4.15 13.21 -10.59
C ARG A 81 -2.74 12.63 -10.64
N ALA A 82 -2.60 11.33 -10.32
CA ALA A 82 -1.32 10.63 -10.38
C ALA A 82 -0.72 10.69 -11.79
N ALA A 83 -1.53 10.38 -12.80
CA ALA A 83 -1.11 10.42 -14.20
C ALA A 83 -0.72 11.84 -14.66
N GLN A 84 -1.49 12.86 -14.26
CA GLN A 84 -1.14 14.26 -14.57
C GLN A 84 0.13 14.67 -13.87
N HIS A 85 0.28 14.38 -12.57
CA HIS A 85 1.47 14.71 -11.79
C HIS A 85 2.73 14.05 -12.36
N ALA A 86 2.64 12.77 -12.75
CA ALA A 86 3.76 12.06 -13.38
C ALA A 86 4.19 12.73 -14.69
N ARG A 87 3.24 13.07 -15.57
CA ARG A 87 3.55 13.77 -16.84
C ARG A 87 4.19 15.12 -16.64
N ASP A 88 3.71 15.90 -15.65
CA ASP A 88 4.20 17.27 -15.41
C ASP A 88 5.57 17.28 -14.76
N THR A 89 5.89 16.28 -13.94
CA THR A 89 7.14 16.24 -13.17
C THR A 89 8.25 15.43 -13.83
N ASP A 90 7.90 14.33 -14.51
CA ASP A 90 8.85 13.42 -15.12
C ASP A 90 8.20 12.59 -16.25
N PRO A 91 8.14 13.11 -17.49
CA PRO A 91 7.55 12.40 -18.62
C PRO A 91 8.21 11.04 -18.93
N ALA A 92 9.51 10.89 -18.63
CA ALA A 92 10.22 9.63 -18.85
C ALA A 92 9.80 8.56 -17.83
N ALA A 93 9.61 8.94 -16.57
CA ALA A 93 9.03 8.06 -15.56
C ALA A 93 7.56 7.77 -15.87
N ALA A 94 6.77 8.77 -16.26
CA ALA A 94 5.37 8.60 -16.63
C ALA A 94 5.17 7.54 -17.72
N ALA A 95 6.06 7.45 -18.70
CA ALA A 95 6.02 6.45 -19.76
C ALA A 95 6.25 5.00 -19.28
N ARG A 96 6.69 4.80 -18.04
CA ARG A 96 6.91 3.49 -17.42
C ARG A 96 5.76 3.07 -16.50
N ILE A 97 4.72 3.90 -16.34
CA ILE A 97 3.61 3.64 -15.42
C ILE A 97 2.31 3.40 -16.19
N GLU A 98 1.71 2.25 -15.93
CA GLU A 98 0.32 1.96 -16.29
C GLU A 98 -0.56 2.28 -15.08
N TRP A 99 -1.51 3.20 -15.24
CA TRP A 99 -2.51 3.52 -14.21
C TRP A 99 -3.75 2.68 -14.43
N ARG A 100 -4.13 1.89 -13.42
CA ARG A 100 -5.22 0.91 -13.54
C ARG A 100 -6.27 1.15 -12.47
N GLN A 101 -7.47 1.59 -12.90
CA GLN A 101 -8.62 1.65 -12.00
C GLN A 101 -9.17 0.24 -11.79
N VAL A 102 -9.06 -0.27 -10.56
CA VAL A 102 -9.49 -1.62 -10.20
C VAL A 102 -9.75 -1.75 -8.72
N ASP A 103 -10.82 -2.44 -8.36
CA ASP A 103 -11.00 -2.99 -7.04
C ASP A 103 -10.25 -4.34 -6.96
N LEU A 104 -9.12 -4.34 -6.27
CA LEU A 104 -8.26 -5.53 -6.14
C LEU A 104 -8.85 -6.60 -5.20
N ILE A 105 -9.84 -6.25 -4.36
CA ILE A 105 -10.57 -7.22 -3.55
C ILE A 105 -11.49 -8.05 -4.47
N ALA A 106 -12.21 -7.39 -5.37
CA ALA A 106 -13.12 -8.04 -6.31
C ALA A 106 -12.38 -8.68 -7.51
N ARG A 107 -11.26 -8.10 -7.92
CA ARG A 107 -10.46 -8.55 -9.08
C ARG A 107 -8.98 -8.59 -8.72
N PRO A 108 -8.51 -9.71 -8.13
CA PRO A 108 -7.13 -9.88 -7.74
C PRO A 108 -6.14 -9.71 -8.91
N PRO A 109 -4.88 -9.31 -8.65
CA PRO A 109 -3.88 -9.18 -9.70
C PRO A 109 -3.47 -10.53 -10.25
N GLU A 110 -2.88 -10.52 -11.46
CA GLU A 110 -2.39 -11.70 -12.16
C GLU A 110 -1.27 -12.38 -11.34
N GLN A 111 -1.37 -13.70 -11.15
CA GLN A 111 -0.42 -14.47 -10.37
C GLN A 111 0.97 -14.53 -11.03
N GLY A 112 2.02 -14.45 -10.19
CA GLY A 112 3.40 -14.61 -10.62
C GLY A 112 3.91 -13.55 -11.59
N SER A 113 3.30 -12.36 -11.63
CA SER A 113 3.50 -11.37 -12.68
C SER A 113 4.36 -10.18 -12.28
N PHE A 114 4.74 -10.04 -11.00
CA PHE A 114 5.44 -8.87 -10.51
C PHE A 114 6.69 -9.22 -9.71
N ASP A 115 7.80 -8.57 -10.01
CA ASP A 115 9.06 -8.69 -9.25
C ASP A 115 8.99 -7.96 -7.90
N LEU A 116 8.09 -6.97 -7.80
CA LEU A 116 7.75 -6.26 -6.56
C LEU A 116 6.23 -6.06 -6.48
N VAL A 117 5.63 -6.48 -5.39
CA VAL A 117 4.26 -6.08 -4.99
C VAL A 117 4.38 -5.26 -3.72
N SER A 118 3.95 -3.99 -3.78
CA SER A 118 4.01 -3.03 -2.68
C SER A 118 2.59 -2.63 -2.27
N ALA A 119 2.23 -2.83 -1.00
CA ALA A 119 0.96 -2.43 -0.42
C ALA A 119 1.22 -1.53 0.80
N GLN A 120 0.92 -0.23 0.63
CA GLN A 120 1.19 0.80 1.64
C GLN A 120 -0.11 1.26 2.29
N PHE A 121 -0.22 1.04 3.61
CA PHE A 121 -1.36 1.49 4.43
C PHE A 121 -2.74 1.03 3.94
N MET A 122 -2.81 -0.21 3.40
CA MET A 122 -4.08 -0.88 3.07
C MET A 122 -4.78 -1.31 4.37
N GLN A 123 -5.50 -0.38 5.00
CA GLN A 123 -6.15 -0.54 6.29
C GLN A 123 -7.56 -1.11 6.13
N LEU A 124 -7.63 -2.38 5.77
CA LEU A 124 -8.87 -3.14 5.57
C LEU A 124 -9.21 -3.99 6.81
N PRO A 125 -10.49 -4.29 7.03
CA PRO A 125 -10.87 -5.27 8.04
C PRO A 125 -10.34 -6.67 7.67
N PRO A 126 -10.08 -7.56 8.66
CA PRO A 126 -9.42 -8.86 8.43
C PRO A 126 -10.08 -9.71 7.34
N GLU A 127 -11.40 -9.72 7.25
CA GLU A 127 -12.18 -10.49 6.27
C GLU A 127 -11.94 -10.06 4.81
N GLN A 128 -11.50 -8.83 4.58
CA GLN A 128 -11.11 -8.31 3.27
C GLN A 128 -9.59 -8.29 3.10
N ARG A 129 -8.86 -7.96 4.18
CA ARG A 129 -7.41 -7.87 4.20
C ARG A 129 -6.73 -9.19 3.88
N ASP A 130 -7.12 -10.26 4.57
CA ASP A 130 -6.41 -11.53 4.49
C ASP A 130 -6.53 -12.18 3.11
N PRO A 131 -7.72 -12.27 2.48
CA PRO A 131 -7.83 -12.72 1.10
C PRO A 131 -7.07 -11.84 0.11
N LEU A 132 -7.10 -10.50 0.28
CA LEU A 132 -6.35 -9.60 -0.58
C LEU A 132 -4.85 -9.86 -0.46
N PHE A 133 -4.29 -9.89 0.75
CA PHE A 133 -2.85 -10.07 0.93
C PHE A 133 -2.37 -11.45 0.47
N THR A 134 -3.19 -12.49 0.62
CA THR A 134 -2.94 -13.80 0.00
C THR A 134 -2.86 -13.69 -1.52
N ALA A 135 -3.78 -12.97 -2.14
CA ALA A 135 -3.77 -12.75 -3.59
C ALA A 135 -2.59 -11.89 -4.06
N LEU A 136 -2.20 -10.87 -3.26
CA LEU A 136 -1.00 -10.06 -3.53
C LEU A 136 0.28 -10.89 -3.43
N ALA A 137 0.38 -11.80 -2.46
CA ALA A 137 1.49 -12.76 -2.38
C ALA A 137 1.54 -13.66 -3.62
N ALA A 138 0.39 -14.19 -4.06
CA ALA A 138 0.32 -15.00 -5.27
C ALA A 138 0.73 -14.23 -6.55
N ALA A 139 0.57 -12.90 -6.58
CA ALA A 139 0.95 -12.06 -7.72
C ALA A 139 2.47 -11.81 -7.83
N VAL A 140 3.23 -12.06 -6.76
CA VAL A 140 4.70 -11.94 -6.78
C VAL A 140 5.30 -13.03 -7.67
N ALA A 141 6.20 -12.67 -8.56
CA ALA A 141 6.95 -13.61 -9.40
C ALA A 141 7.95 -14.46 -8.59
N PRO A 142 8.38 -15.63 -9.05
CA PRO A 142 9.48 -16.37 -8.43
C PRO A 142 10.72 -15.48 -8.26
N GLY A 143 11.32 -15.47 -7.05
CA GLY A 143 12.42 -14.57 -6.68
C GLY A 143 12.01 -13.13 -6.37
N GLY A 144 10.76 -12.77 -6.60
CA GLY A 144 10.21 -11.43 -6.34
C GLY A 144 9.95 -11.15 -4.86
N MET A 145 9.55 -9.90 -4.59
CA MET A 145 9.35 -9.37 -3.25
C MET A 145 7.91 -8.91 -3.01
N LEU A 146 7.34 -9.32 -1.88
CA LEU A 146 6.17 -8.68 -1.27
C LEU A 146 6.64 -7.69 -0.21
N LEU A 147 6.19 -6.45 -0.30
CA LEU A 147 6.37 -5.42 0.73
C LEU A 147 5.01 -4.95 1.22
N VAL A 148 4.75 -5.13 2.50
CA VAL A 148 3.55 -4.61 3.16
C VAL A 148 3.96 -3.64 4.26
N VAL A 149 3.36 -2.44 4.21
CA VAL A 149 3.52 -1.42 5.25
C VAL A 149 2.14 -1.02 5.78
N GLY A 150 2.01 -0.90 7.08
CA GLY A 150 0.75 -0.51 7.71
C GLY A 150 0.94 0.22 9.03
N HIS A 151 -0.15 0.64 9.64
CA HIS A 151 -0.13 1.15 11.01
C HIS A 151 -0.07 -0.01 11.99
N HIS A 152 0.88 0.03 12.92
CA HIS A 152 1.00 -0.99 13.95
C HIS A 152 -0.04 -0.77 15.07
N PRO A 153 -0.60 -1.83 15.70
CA PRO A 153 -1.59 -1.71 16.76
C PRO A 153 -1.16 -0.84 17.95
N SER A 154 0.14 -0.74 18.24
CA SER A 154 0.66 0.13 19.31
C SER A 154 0.34 1.61 19.11
N ASP A 155 0.06 2.06 17.88
CA ASP A 155 -0.26 3.45 17.58
C ASP A 155 -1.58 3.90 18.20
N LEU A 156 -2.49 2.97 18.48
CA LEU A 156 -3.78 3.28 19.12
C LEU A 156 -3.64 3.88 20.53
N ALA A 157 -2.50 3.68 21.19
CA ALA A 157 -2.22 4.22 22.51
C ALA A 157 -1.41 5.55 22.49
N THR A 158 -1.04 6.06 21.32
CA THR A 158 -0.08 7.20 21.23
C THR A 158 -0.74 8.58 21.27
N GLY A 159 -2.07 8.68 21.14
CA GLY A 159 -2.77 9.96 20.99
C GLY A 159 -2.66 10.61 19.60
N VAL A 160 -1.88 10.03 18.69
CA VAL A 160 -1.86 10.48 17.28
C VAL A 160 -3.21 10.10 16.63
N PRO A 161 -3.87 11.03 15.92
CA PRO A 161 -5.13 10.72 15.25
C PRO A 161 -5.00 9.53 14.31
N ARG A 162 -5.84 8.53 14.52
CA ARG A 162 -5.94 7.32 13.71
C ARG A 162 -7.42 7.04 13.41
N PRO A 163 -7.73 6.32 12.33
CA PRO A 163 -9.08 5.84 12.10
C PRO A 163 -9.57 5.05 13.34
N PRO A 164 -10.81 5.29 13.81
CA PRO A 164 -11.35 4.67 15.03
C PRO A 164 -11.81 3.22 14.76
N MET A 165 -10.96 2.42 14.12
CA MET A 165 -11.25 1.04 13.71
C MET A 165 -10.03 0.17 14.04
N PRO A 166 -9.89 -0.24 15.33
CA PRO A 166 -8.73 -1.00 15.82
C PRO A 166 -8.46 -2.29 15.05
N GLU A 167 -9.50 -2.94 14.55
CA GLU A 167 -9.43 -4.18 13.77
C GLU A 167 -8.70 -4.06 12.42
N ARG A 168 -8.44 -2.83 11.98
CA ARG A 168 -7.72 -2.55 10.73
C ARG A 168 -6.21 -2.38 10.90
N PHE A 169 -5.76 -2.34 12.15
CA PHE A 169 -4.35 -2.33 12.47
C PHE A 169 -3.87 -3.76 12.59
N TYR A 170 -2.67 -4.03 12.16
CA TYR A 170 -2.11 -5.39 12.18
C TYR A 170 -0.62 -5.38 12.49
N ALA A 171 -0.15 -6.41 13.16
CA ALA A 171 1.27 -6.66 13.35
C ALA A 171 1.86 -7.38 12.12
N PRO A 172 3.17 -7.28 11.86
CA PRO A 172 3.77 -7.90 10.69
C PRO A 172 3.62 -9.43 10.68
N ASP A 173 3.64 -10.06 11.83
CA ASP A 173 3.50 -11.53 11.95
C ASP A 173 2.12 -12.02 11.54
N GLU A 174 1.07 -11.21 11.68
CA GLU A 174 -0.27 -11.57 11.19
C GLU A 174 -0.29 -11.72 9.67
N ILE A 175 0.46 -10.87 8.97
CA ILE A 175 0.56 -10.92 7.51
C ILE A 175 1.53 -12.03 7.08
N ALA A 176 2.63 -12.22 7.82
CA ALA A 176 3.55 -13.33 7.55
C ALA A 176 2.88 -14.70 7.66
N ALA A 177 1.92 -14.85 8.60
CA ALA A 177 1.14 -16.08 8.78
C ALA A 177 0.22 -16.43 7.59
N LEU A 178 -0.03 -15.50 6.65
CA LEU A 178 -0.78 -15.76 5.43
C LEU A 178 0.10 -16.39 4.32
N LEU A 179 1.42 -16.40 4.49
CA LEU A 179 2.38 -16.97 3.56
C LEU A 179 2.63 -18.44 3.92
N ASP A 180 2.91 -19.25 2.91
CA ASP A 180 3.34 -20.63 3.16
C ASP A 180 4.82 -20.72 3.56
N ASP A 181 5.26 -21.89 4.06
CA ASP A 181 6.60 -22.13 4.61
C ASP A 181 7.74 -21.97 3.57
N SER A 182 7.42 -21.87 2.29
CA SER A 182 8.43 -21.68 1.24
C SER A 182 8.94 -20.23 1.17
N TRP A 183 8.17 -19.26 1.67
CA TRP A 183 8.55 -17.88 1.65
C TRP A 183 9.68 -17.58 2.64
N ARG A 184 10.63 -16.76 2.21
CA ARG A 184 11.66 -16.23 3.09
C ARG A 184 11.24 -14.87 3.61
N VAL A 185 10.79 -14.79 4.85
CA VAL A 185 10.56 -13.52 5.54
C VAL A 185 11.92 -12.87 5.81
N ALA A 186 12.17 -11.74 5.14
CA ALA A 186 13.43 -10.98 5.27
C ALA A 186 13.34 -9.91 6.34
N VAL A 187 12.16 -9.28 6.50
CA VAL A 187 11.84 -8.29 7.53
C VAL A 187 10.45 -8.57 8.07
N SER A 188 10.30 -8.61 9.40
CA SER A 188 9.04 -8.65 10.13
C SER A 188 9.23 -7.82 11.39
N GLU A 189 8.87 -6.52 11.35
CA GLU A 189 9.13 -5.61 12.46
C GLU A 189 8.13 -4.48 12.58
N ALA A 190 7.99 -3.95 13.81
CA ALA A 190 7.34 -2.67 14.09
C ALA A 190 8.41 -1.58 14.06
N ARG A 191 8.53 -0.84 12.95
CA ARG A 191 9.59 0.17 12.75
C ARG A 191 9.19 1.51 13.34
N PRO A 192 9.95 2.04 14.32
CA PRO A 192 9.62 3.30 14.98
C PRO A 192 9.83 4.49 14.05
N ARG A 193 8.97 5.49 14.18
CA ARG A 193 9.16 6.82 13.60
C ARG A 193 8.58 7.92 14.49
N PRO A 194 9.17 9.13 14.47
CA PRO A 194 8.63 10.25 15.24
C PRO A 194 7.29 10.71 14.66
N ALA A 195 6.41 11.16 15.55
CA ALA A 195 5.15 11.81 15.22
C ALA A 195 4.81 12.87 16.27
N THR A 196 3.84 13.73 15.97
CA THR A 196 3.39 14.78 16.88
C THR A 196 1.90 14.63 17.11
N THR A 197 1.46 14.70 18.36
CA THR A 197 0.03 14.71 18.70
C THR A 197 -0.61 16.05 18.36
N PRO A 198 -1.95 16.16 18.29
CA PRO A 198 -2.62 17.43 18.08
C PRO A 198 -2.26 18.51 19.13
N GLU A 199 -1.91 18.09 20.34
CA GLU A 199 -1.51 18.97 21.45
C GLU A 199 -0.03 19.40 21.35
N GLY A 200 0.71 18.92 20.33
CA GLY A 200 2.10 19.27 20.08
C GLY A 200 3.13 18.39 20.81
N ALA A 201 2.71 17.29 21.44
CA ALA A 201 3.65 16.38 22.11
C ALA A 201 4.35 15.48 21.07
N GLU A 202 5.67 15.34 21.20
CA GLU A 202 6.44 14.37 20.42
C GLU A 202 6.21 12.97 20.97
N VAL A 203 5.87 12.04 20.07
CA VAL A 203 5.65 10.64 20.39
C VAL A 203 6.30 9.75 19.34
N THR A 204 6.49 8.47 19.68
CA THR A 204 6.91 7.45 18.72
C THR A 204 5.70 6.64 18.29
N VAL A 205 5.47 6.58 16.98
CA VAL A 205 4.54 5.64 16.33
C VAL A 205 5.33 4.56 15.61
N HIS A 206 4.67 3.48 15.23
CA HIS A 206 5.34 2.37 14.56
C HIS A 206 4.62 2.03 13.24
N ASP A 207 5.40 1.83 12.21
CA ASP A 207 4.92 1.21 10.98
C ASP A 207 5.12 -0.30 11.07
N THR A 208 4.07 -1.07 10.79
CA THR A 208 4.18 -2.50 10.51
C THR A 208 4.93 -2.67 9.19
N ILE A 209 6.02 -3.45 9.18
CA ILE A 209 6.81 -3.75 7.99
C ILE A 209 6.92 -5.26 7.82
N LEU A 210 6.45 -5.76 6.70
CA LEU A 210 6.75 -7.11 6.23
C LEU A 210 7.45 -7.04 4.88
N VAL A 211 8.63 -7.65 4.79
CA VAL A 211 9.30 -7.95 3.53
C VAL A 211 9.44 -9.46 3.42
N ALA A 212 8.84 -10.02 2.41
CA ALA A 212 8.92 -11.45 2.11
C ALA A 212 9.37 -11.69 0.68
N ILE A 213 10.24 -12.67 0.47
CA ILE A 213 10.79 -13.05 -0.82
C ILE A 213 10.20 -14.39 -1.23
N ARG A 214 9.57 -14.45 -2.41
CA ARG A 214 9.07 -15.68 -2.98
C ARG A 214 10.25 -16.56 -3.43
N PRO A 215 10.23 -17.89 -3.21
CA PRO A 215 11.26 -18.77 -3.74
C PRO A 215 11.34 -18.69 -5.27
N GLY A 216 12.56 -18.85 -5.82
CA GLY A 216 12.83 -18.85 -7.26
C GLY A 216 12.45 -20.15 -7.95
#